data_24573f45f59c4c9a6ff367be48dd0bb4
#
_entry.id   24573f45f59c4c9a6ff367be48dd0bb4
#
_cell.length_a   1.000
_cell.length_b   1.000
_cell.length_c   1.000
_cell.angle_alpha   90.00
_cell.angle_beta   90.00
_cell.angle_gamma   90.00
#
_symmetry.space_group_name_H-M   'P 1'
#
loop_
_entity.id
_entity.type
_entity.pdbx_description
1 polymer ?
#
loop_
_entity_poly.entity_id
_entity_poly.type
_entity_poly.pdbx_seq_one_letter_code
_entity_poly.pdbx_strand_id
1 'polypeptide(L)'
;MPKFEVPDGWTVQAFRFTLDPTEDQAKALARHFGARRKAYNWTVATLKADIQAWHASGTVTAKPSLRVLRKRWNTVKDDVCVNTETGVAWWPECSKEAYADGIAGAVEAYWNWQTSRAGKRAGKRVGFPRFKRKGRDQDRVSFTTGAMRVEPDRRHLTLPVIGTVRTHENTRRIERLIKAGRARVLAISVRRNGTRLDASVRVLVQRPQQPKVVHPGSRVGVDVGVRRLATVATADGTAIEQVENPRPLGAALRELRHVCRARSRCTKGSRRYRERTTQISRLHRRVNDVRTHHLHVLTTRLAQTHGRIVVEGLDAAGMLRQKGLPGARARRRGLSDAALGTPRRHLSYKTVWYGSALVVADRWFPSSSVEPTVRPGLARQVAVKRGREAAPRLPNNPETGCKSRDH
;
A
#
# COMPACT_ATOMS: atom_id res chain seq x y z
N MET A 1 -0.33 -22.69 13.10
CA MET A 1 -1.28 -21.82 13.81
C MET A 1 -2.60 -21.87 13.07
N PRO A 2 -3.74 -21.99 13.74
CA PRO A 2 -5.01 -21.91 13.06
C PRO A 2 -5.06 -20.57 12.30
N LYS A 3 -5.56 -20.62 11.07
CA LYS A 3 -5.76 -19.44 10.24
C LYS A 3 -6.80 -18.57 10.94
N PHE A 4 -6.49 -17.28 11.15
CA PHE A 4 -7.48 -16.37 11.72
C PHE A 4 -8.70 -16.34 10.80
N GLU A 5 -9.81 -16.86 11.29
CA GLU A 5 -11.09 -16.86 10.58
C GLU A 5 -11.85 -15.59 10.96
N VAL A 6 -12.40 -14.95 9.95
CA VAL A 6 -13.22 -13.74 10.14
C VAL A 6 -14.63 -14.22 10.45
N PRO A 7 -15.21 -13.85 11.60
CA PRO A 7 -16.58 -14.23 11.92
C PRO A 7 -17.58 -13.68 10.91
N ASP A 8 -18.72 -14.35 10.77
CA ASP A 8 -19.81 -13.88 9.91
C ASP A 8 -20.28 -12.48 10.31
N GLY A 9 -20.58 -11.66 9.33
CA GLY A 9 -20.92 -10.26 9.54
C GLY A 9 -19.75 -9.33 9.88
N TRP A 10 -18.51 -9.86 9.96
CA TRP A 10 -17.31 -9.06 10.19
C TRP A 10 -16.43 -9.00 8.95
N THR A 11 -15.61 -7.96 8.86
CA THR A 11 -14.60 -7.82 7.81
C THR A 11 -13.32 -7.21 8.37
N VAL A 12 -12.17 -7.59 7.79
CA VAL A 12 -10.91 -6.93 8.12
C VAL A 12 -10.75 -5.68 7.26
N GLN A 13 -10.58 -4.53 7.93
CA GLN A 13 -10.34 -3.24 7.30
C GLN A 13 -9.07 -2.60 7.81
N ALA A 14 -8.34 -1.88 6.96
CA ALA A 14 -7.20 -1.07 7.35
C ALA A 14 -7.56 0.41 7.31
N PHE A 15 -7.28 1.10 8.43
CA PHE A 15 -7.31 2.56 8.53
C PHE A 15 -5.87 3.06 8.47
N ARG A 16 -5.62 4.09 7.65
CA ARG A 16 -4.28 4.66 7.48
C ARG A 16 -4.22 6.04 8.09
N PHE A 17 -3.15 6.29 8.84
CA PHE A 17 -2.86 7.56 9.50
C PHE A 17 -1.41 7.94 9.25
N THR A 18 -1.15 9.22 9.08
CA THR A 18 0.20 9.76 9.09
C THR A 18 0.58 10.05 10.54
N LEU A 19 1.71 9.54 10.98
CA LEU A 19 2.23 9.81 12.31
C LEU A 19 2.99 11.14 12.34
N ASP A 20 2.84 11.85 13.47
CA ASP A 20 3.55 13.06 13.83
C ASP A 20 4.32 12.80 15.14
N PRO A 21 5.39 11.99 15.09
CA PRO A 21 6.16 11.62 16.27
C PRO A 21 7.08 12.75 16.73
N THR A 22 7.35 12.82 18.02
CA THR A 22 8.47 13.59 18.57
C THR A 22 9.80 13.04 18.04
N GLU A 23 10.90 13.78 18.25
CA GLU A 23 12.23 13.34 17.81
C GLU A 23 12.61 12.00 18.46
N ASP A 24 12.34 11.82 19.75
CA ASP A 24 12.66 10.58 20.47
C ASP A 24 11.79 9.41 20.02
N GLN A 25 10.52 9.64 19.75
CA GLN A 25 9.63 8.64 19.17
C GLN A 25 10.08 8.24 17.75
N ALA A 26 10.56 9.20 16.95
CA ALA A 26 11.09 8.93 15.63
C ALA A 26 12.41 8.12 15.69
N LYS A 27 13.28 8.40 16.70
CA LYS A 27 14.49 7.61 17.00
C LYS A 27 14.11 6.19 17.46
N ALA A 28 13.12 6.07 18.36
CA ALA A 28 12.63 4.77 18.82
C ALA A 28 12.05 3.93 17.67
N LEU A 29 11.24 4.51 16.79
CA LEU A 29 10.75 3.84 15.59
C LEU A 29 11.88 3.39 14.67
N ALA A 30 12.92 4.21 14.50
CA ALA A 30 14.08 3.84 13.69
C ALA A 30 14.84 2.65 14.28
N ARG A 31 14.97 2.56 15.62
CA ARG A 31 15.53 1.39 16.33
C ARG A 31 14.68 0.15 16.07
N HIS A 32 13.36 0.24 16.18
CA HIS A 32 12.44 -0.88 15.91
C HIS A 32 12.53 -1.38 14.46
N PHE A 33 12.69 -0.49 13.46
CA PHE A 33 12.96 -0.90 12.08
C PHE A 33 14.30 -1.63 11.96
N GLY A 34 15.32 -1.19 12.71
CA GLY A 34 16.62 -1.85 12.82
C GLY A 34 16.49 -3.26 13.42
N ALA A 35 15.81 -3.36 14.56
CA ALA A 35 15.56 -4.61 15.28
C ALA A 35 14.83 -5.65 14.40
N ARG A 36 13.78 -5.23 13.72
CA ARG A 36 13.07 -6.06 12.75
C ARG A 36 13.98 -6.56 11.64
N ARG A 37 14.82 -5.69 11.09
CA ARG A 37 15.76 -6.05 10.01
C ARG A 37 16.85 -7.00 10.50
N LYS A 38 17.37 -6.81 11.72
CA LYS A 38 18.35 -7.70 12.34
C LYS A 38 17.78 -9.10 12.49
N ALA A 39 16.59 -9.24 13.10
CA ALA A 39 15.93 -10.53 13.27
C ALA A 39 15.57 -11.20 11.94
N TYR A 40 15.12 -10.43 10.94
CA TYR A 40 14.89 -10.94 9.59
C TYR A 40 16.19 -11.52 8.97
N ASN A 41 17.28 -10.77 9.03
CA ASN A 41 18.56 -11.18 8.45
C ASN A 41 19.16 -12.38 9.17
N TRP A 42 19.09 -12.41 10.49
CA TRP A 42 19.48 -13.56 11.28
C TRP A 42 18.69 -14.82 10.86
N THR A 43 17.37 -14.70 10.73
CA THR A 43 16.53 -15.80 10.28
C THR A 43 16.89 -16.30 8.89
N VAL A 44 17.19 -15.38 7.95
CA VAL A 44 17.62 -15.76 6.59
C VAL A 44 18.97 -16.50 6.63
N ALA A 45 19.92 -16.05 7.46
CA ALA A 45 21.22 -16.72 7.65
C ALA A 45 21.03 -18.12 8.24
N THR A 46 20.21 -18.26 9.29
CA THR A 46 19.88 -19.53 9.92
C THR A 46 19.24 -20.50 8.93
N LEU A 47 18.24 -20.06 8.15
CA LEU A 47 17.61 -20.90 7.13
C LEU A 47 18.59 -21.34 6.05
N LYS A 48 19.55 -20.49 5.68
CA LYS A 48 20.58 -20.85 4.71
C LYS A 48 21.53 -21.91 5.29
N ALA A 49 21.96 -21.74 6.54
CA ALA A 49 22.81 -22.70 7.23
C ALA A 49 22.11 -24.07 7.42
N ASP A 50 20.83 -24.06 7.83
CA ASP A 50 20.04 -25.28 7.97
C ASP A 50 19.93 -26.06 6.64
N ILE A 51 19.75 -25.36 5.51
CA ILE A 51 19.72 -25.97 4.17
C ILE A 51 21.09 -26.55 3.79
N GLN A 52 22.17 -25.83 4.07
CA GLN A 52 23.52 -26.29 3.79
C GLN A 52 23.87 -27.55 4.62
N ALA A 53 23.53 -27.55 5.90
CA ALA A 53 23.70 -28.72 6.76
C ALA A 53 22.90 -29.93 6.26
N TRP A 54 21.68 -29.72 5.83
CA TRP A 54 20.88 -30.81 5.24
C TRP A 54 21.50 -31.36 3.96
N HIS A 55 22.05 -30.51 3.10
CA HIS A 55 22.73 -30.98 1.89
C HIS A 55 24.03 -31.76 2.19
N ALA A 56 24.72 -31.40 3.27
CA ALA A 56 26.00 -32.03 3.65
C ALA A 56 25.84 -33.34 4.39
N SER A 57 24.83 -33.47 5.28
CA SER A 57 24.70 -34.63 6.19
C SER A 57 23.42 -35.46 5.99
N GLY A 58 22.53 -35.03 5.09
CA GLY A 58 21.20 -35.69 4.95
C GLY A 58 20.31 -35.53 6.20
N THR A 59 20.81 -34.90 7.25
CA THR A 59 20.07 -34.74 8.52
C THR A 59 18.91 -33.77 8.30
N VAL A 60 17.69 -34.29 8.39
CA VAL A 60 16.46 -33.47 8.27
C VAL A 60 16.31 -32.65 9.52
N THR A 61 16.78 -31.39 9.48
CA THR A 61 16.33 -30.40 10.46
C THR A 61 14.84 -30.19 10.28
N ALA A 62 14.10 -30.11 11.39
CA ALA A 62 12.65 -29.88 11.38
C ALA A 62 12.29 -28.74 10.43
N LYS A 63 11.20 -28.90 9.64
CA LYS A 63 10.69 -27.84 8.74
C LYS A 63 10.71 -26.49 9.45
N PRO A 64 11.26 -25.42 8.86
CA PRO A 64 11.42 -24.15 9.52
C PRO A 64 10.06 -23.58 9.89
N SER A 65 9.70 -23.71 11.16
CA SER A 65 8.46 -23.14 11.70
C SER A 65 8.76 -21.84 12.44
N LEU A 66 7.78 -20.94 12.43
CA LEU A 66 7.89 -19.68 13.17
C LEU A 66 8.15 -19.90 14.65
N ARG A 67 7.56 -20.94 15.26
CA ARG A 67 7.74 -21.30 16.68
C ARG A 67 9.19 -21.70 16.99
N VAL A 68 9.77 -22.57 16.17
CA VAL A 68 11.15 -23.05 16.33
C VAL A 68 12.14 -21.90 16.19
N LEU A 69 12.00 -21.08 15.15
CA LEU A 69 12.90 -19.95 14.91
C LEU A 69 12.79 -18.85 15.98
N ARG A 70 11.61 -18.62 16.54
CA ARG A 70 11.46 -17.72 17.69
C ARG A 70 12.14 -18.28 18.94
N LYS A 71 12.05 -19.57 19.21
CA LYS A 71 12.76 -20.20 20.34
C LYS A 71 14.28 -20.07 20.14
N ARG A 72 14.80 -20.42 18.96
CA ARG A 72 16.24 -20.24 18.63
C ARG A 72 16.70 -18.77 18.72
N TRP A 73 15.87 -17.82 18.30
CA TRP A 73 16.17 -16.39 18.45
C TRP A 73 16.34 -16.01 19.92
N ASN A 74 15.46 -16.48 20.80
CA ASN A 74 15.50 -16.16 22.20
C ASN A 74 16.77 -16.68 22.92
N THR A 75 17.38 -17.75 22.42
CA THR A 75 18.65 -18.27 22.97
C THR A 75 19.89 -17.50 22.50
N VAL A 76 19.81 -16.76 21.39
CA VAL A 76 20.98 -16.09 20.79
C VAL A 76 20.86 -14.57 20.75
N LYS A 77 19.71 -14.00 21.12
CA LYS A 77 19.47 -12.56 20.99
C LYS A 77 20.44 -11.69 21.78
N ASP A 78 20.88 -12.20 22.94
CA ASP A 78 21.82 -11.50 23.82
C ASP A 78 23.19 -11.35 23.17
N ASP A 79 23.63 -12.33 22.39
CA ASP A 79 24.91 -12.32 21.67
C ASP A 79 24.78 -11.57 20.30
N VAL A 80 23.65 -11.75 19.64
CA VAL A 80 23.43 -11.20 18.29
C VAL A 80 23.12 -9.70 18.31
N CYS A 81 22.49 -9.20 19.39
CA CYS A 81 22.07 -7.80 19.53
C CYS A 81 22.95 -7.01 20.48
N VAL A 82 24.26 -7.19 20.42
CA VAL A 82 25.26 -6.46 21.22
C VAL A 82 25.79 -5.26 20.45
N ASN A 83 26.00 -4.16 21.14
CA ASN A 83 26.78 -3.04 20.64
C ASN A 83 28.27 -3.42 20.71
N THR A 84 28.96 -3.40 19.57
CA THR A 84 30.37 -3.81 19.45
C THR A 84 31.33 -2.91 20.21
N GLU A 85 30.97 -1.67 20.50
CA GLU A 85 31.80 -0.70 21.21
C GLU A 85 31.63 -0.81 22.74
N THR A 86 30.41 -1.06 23.22
CA THR A 86 30.08 -1.04 24.64
C THR A 86 29.87 -2.42 25.26
N GLY A 87 29.79 -3.47 24.44
CA GLY A 87 29.44 -4.83 24.88
C GLY A 87 28.00 -4.99 25.42
N VAL A 88 27.19 -3.92 25.41
CA VAL A 88 25.86 -3.93 25.99
C VAL A 88 24.83 -4.42 24.99
N ALA A 89 23.94 -5.31 25.41
CA ALA A 89 22.82 -5.78 24.60
C ALA A 89 21.76 -4.68 24.44
N TRP A 90 21.44 -4.32 23.20
CA TRP A 90 20.48 -3.26 22.87
C TRP A 90 19.05 -3.79 22.57
N TRP A 91 18.86 -5.12 22.55
CA TRP A 91 17.55 -5.68 22.24
C TRP A 91 16.43 -5.28 23.22
N PRO A 92 16.68 -5.00 24.54
CA PRO A 92 15.63 -4.58 25.47
C PRO A 92 15.01 -3.22 25.13
N GLU A 93 15.73 -2.36 24.37
CA GLU A 93 15.22 -1.05 23.95
C GLU A 93 14.09 -1.13 22.90
N CYS A 94 13.81 -2.32 22.38
CA CYS A 94 12.81 -2.51 21.34
C CYS A 94 11.75 -3.52 21.79
N SER A 95 10.52 -3.28 21.37
CA SER A 95 9.45 -4.25 21.58
C SER A 95 9.80 -5.62 20.99
N LYS A 96 9.53 -6.68 21.75
CA LYS A 96 9.67 -8.09 21.30
C LYS A 96 8.96 -8.36 19.98
N GLU A 97 7.93 -7.59 19.66
CA GLU A 97 7.16 -7.73 18.44
C GLU A 97 7.93 -7.29 17.19
N ALA A 98 8.88 -6.36 17.32
CA ALA A 98 9.73 -5.98 16.19
C ALA A 98 10.58 -7.17 15.71
N TYR A 99 11.13 -7.94 16.64
CA TYR A 99 11.88 -9.16 16.31
C TYR A 99 10.97 -10.24 15.76
N ALA A 100 9.82 -10.44 16.40
CA ALA A 100 8.82 -11.42 15.96
C ALA A 100 8.30 -11.14 14.53
N ASP A 101 8.05 -9.86 14.17
CA ASP A 101 7.68 -9.44 12.80
C ASP A 101 8.84 -9.67 11.81
N GLY A 102 10.09 -9.49 12.25
CA GLY A 102 11.27 -9.79 11.45
C GLY A 102 11.36 -11.27 11.08
N ILE A 103 11.29 -12.14 12.09
CA ILE A 103 11.35 -13.60 11.92
C ILE A 103 10.18 -14.08 11.06
N ALA A 104 8.95 -13.63 11.36
CA ALA A 104 7.76 -14.01 10.59
C ALA A 104 7.88 -13.61 9.12
N GLY A 105 8.40 -12.41 8.84
CA GLY A 105 8.61 -11.95 7.48
C GLY A 105 9.66 -12.75 6.70
N ALA A 106 10.69 -13.29 7.37
CA ALA A 106 11.69 -14.16 6.73
C ALA A 106 11.13 -15.55 6.46
N VAL A 107 10.38 -16.12 7.39
CA VAL A 107 9.68 -17.40 7.23
C VAL A 107 8.66 -17.32 6.09
N GLU A 108 7.87 -16.26 6.01
CA GLU A 108 6.94 -16.02 4.91
C GLU A 108 7.67 -15.95 3.55
N ALA A 109 8.80 -15.23 3.50
CA ALA A 109 9.60 -15.13 2.28
C ALA A 109 10.19 -16.49 1.86
N TYR A 110 10.61 -17.31 2.82
CA TYR A 110 11.09 -18.67 2.57
C TYR A 110 9.99 -19.57 1.98
N TRP A 111 8.79 -19.57 2.55
CA TRP A 111 7.66 -20.37 2.03
C TRP A 111 7.18 -19.86 0.67
N ASN A 112 7.23 -18.55 0.43
CA ASN A 112 6.97 -17.98 -0.89
C ASN A 112 7.98 -18.45 -1.94
N TRP A 113 9.25 -18.60 -1.59
CA TRP A 113 10.27 -19.17 -2.45
C TRP A 113 10.01 -20.66 -2.71
N GLN A 114 9.73 -21.44 -1.66
CA GLN A 114 9.44 -22.87 -1.79
C GLN A 114 8.22 -23.14 -2.69
N THR A 115 7.12 -22.41 -2.47
CA THR A 115 5.91 -22.55 -3.32
C THR A 115 6.16 -22.09 -4.75
N SER A 116 7.03 -21.10 -4.95
CA SER A 116 7.45 -20.63 -6.28
C SER A 116 8.32 -21.65 -6.99
N ARG A 117 9.24 -22.31 -6.25
CA ARG A 117 10.09 -23.40 -6.77
C ARG A 117 9.26 -24.61 -7.19
N ALA A 118 8.25 -24.94 -6.40
CA ALA A 118 7.32 -26.04 -6.69
C ALA A 118 6.26 -25.72 -7.77
N GLY A 119 6.31 -24.54 -8.42
CA GLY A 119 5.33 -24.14 -9.44
C GLY A 119 3.92 -23.81 -8.91
N LYS A 120 3.71 -23.88 -7.59
CA LYS A 120 2.39 -23.72 -6.94
C LYS A 120 2.02 -22.26 -6.66
N ARG A 121 2.89 -21.30 -6.99
CA ARG A 121 2.65 -19.89 -6.75
C ARG A 121 2.29 -19.15 -8.04
N ALA A 122 1.17 -18.45 -8.05
CA ALA A 122 0.81 -17.57 -9.16
C ALA A 122 1.77 -16.37 -9.24
N GLY A 123 2.06 -15.91 -10.47
CA GLY A 123 2.89 -14.74 -10.73
C GLY A 123 4.37 -15.07 -11.00
N LYS A 124 5.23 -14.04 -10.94
CA LYS A 124 6.66 -14.19 -11.25
C LYS A 124 7.37 -15.13 -10.28
N ARG A 125 8.36 -15.86 -10.80
CA ARG A 125 9.25 -16.70 -9.97
C ARG A 125 9.94 -15.85 -8.90
N VAL A 126 9.97 -16.35 -7.67
CA VAL A 126 10.60 -15.71 -6.50
C VAL A 126 11.85 -16.50 -6.14
N GLY A 127 12.97 -15.79 -5.96
CA GLY A 127 14.24 -16.39 -5.50
C GLY A 127 14.27 -16.57 -3.98
N PHE A 128 15.37 -17.18 -3.49
CA PHE A 128 15.62 -17.33 -2.05
C PHE A 128 15.63 -15.95 -1.34
N PRO A 129 15.15 -15.85 -0.09
CA PRO A 129 15.15 -14.60 0.67
C PRO A 129 16.53 -13.95 0.76
N ARG A 130 16.62 -12.68 0.41
CA ARG A 130 17.85 -11.90 0.51
C ARG A 130 17.93 -11.10 1.80
N PHE A 131 19.13 -10.79 2.25
CA PHE A 131 19.34 -9.88 3.37
C PHE A 131 18.81 -8.48 3.09
N LYS A 132 18.21 -7.88 4.09
CA LYS A 132 17.69 -6.51 4.03
C LYS A 132 18.73 -5.50 4.49
N ARG A 133 18.80 -4.36 3.80
CA ARG A 133 19.76 -3.28 4.06
C ARG A 133 19.06 -1.98 4.42
N LYS A 134 19.61 -1.23 5.39
CA LYS A 134 19.15 0.13 5.74
C LYS A 134 19.25 1.04 4.51
N GLY A 135 18.22 1.84 4.25
CA GLY A 135 18.17 2.79 3.13
C GLY A 135 17.87 2.17 1.76
N ARG A 136 17.90 0.83 1.62
CA ARG A 136 17.53 0.12 0.38
C ARG A 136 16.18 -0.58 0.49
N ASP A 137 15.96 -1.25 1.60
CA ASP A 137 14.72 -1.98 1.85
C ASP A 137 13.75 -1.15 2.69
N GLN A 138 12.46 -1.43 2.56
CA GLN A 138 11.41 -0.72 3.25
C GLN A 138 11.55 -0.82 4.77
N ASP A 139 11.71 0.29 5.44
CA ASP A 139 11.60 0.39 6.89
C ASP A 139 10.14 0.20 7.30
N ARG A 140 9.87 -0.87 8.05
CA ARG A 140 8.54 -1.19 8.59
C ARG A 140 8.67 -2.01 9.86
N VAL A 141 7.63 -1.96 10.70
CA VAL A 141 7.43 -2.81 11.87
C VAL A 141 5.94 -3.01 12.08
N SER A 142 5.54 -4.17 12.59
CA SER A 142 4.15 -4.48 12.95
C SER A 142 4.05 -4.91 14.40
N PHE A 143 3.03 -4.38 15.07
CA PHE A 143 2.64 -4.71 16.44
C PHE A 143 1.30 -5.45 16.39
N THR A 144 1.18 -6.57 17.12
CA THR A 144 0.02 -7.48 17.04
C THR A 144 -0.57 -7.80 18.40
N THR A 145 0.09 -7.45 19.51
CA THR A 145 -0.34 -7.78 20.87
C THR A 145 -0.39 -6.56 21.79
N GLY A 146 -1.21 -6.66 22.79
CA GLY A 146 -1.30 -6.04 24.09
C GLY A 146 -1.34 -4.52 24.18
N ALA A 147 -0.20 -3.86 24.11
CA ALA A 147 -0.08 -2.43 24.43
C ALA A 147 -0.40 -1.48 23.27
N MET A 148 -0.81 -2.01 22.11
CA MET A 148 -1.21 -1.16 20.98
C MET A 148 -2.68 -0.79 21.08
N ARG A 149 -3.02 0.49 20.93
CA ARG A 149 -4.40 0.95 20.93
C ARG A 149 -4.58 2.25 20.16
N VAL A 150 -5.83 2.55 19.83
CA VAL A 150 -6.28 3.86 19.37
C VAL A 150 -6.76 4.62 20.58
N GLU A 151 -6.20 5.79 20.84
CA GLU A 151 -6.57 6.61 22.00
C GLU A 151 -7.93 7.31 21.77
N PRO A 152 -8.72 7.54 22.85
CA PRO A 152 -10.06 8.11 22.74
C PRO A 152 -10.09 9.63 22.57
N ASP A 153 -8.99 10.23 22.18
CA ASP A 153 -8.78 11.69 22.01
C ASP A 153 -8.83 12.13 20.54
N ARG A 154 -9.16 11.22 19.63
CA ARG A 154 -9.30 11.46 18.18
C ARG A 154 -8.01 11.76 17.44
N ARG A 155 -6.84 11.66 18.06
CA ARG A 155 -5.57 12.13 17.49
C ARG A 155 -4.37 11.25 17.77
N HIS A 156 -4.45 10.22 18.62
CA HIS A 156 -3.28 9.45 19.00
C HIS A 156 -3.44 7.94 18.85
N LEU A 157 -2.30 7.30 18.63
CA LEU A 157 -2.12 5.85 18.61
C LEU A 157 -1.03 5.50 19.63
N THR A 158 -1.28 4.57 20.54
CA THR A 158 -0.24 4.03 21.41
C THR A 158 0.41 2.83 20.78
N LEU A 159 1.74 2.83 20.78
CA LEU A 159 2.60 1.79 20.24
C LEU A 159 3.52 1.25 21.34
N PRO A 160 3.73 -0.08 21.40
CA PRO A 160 4.58 -0.70 22.44
C PRO A 160 6.00 -0.10 22.44
N VAL A 161 6.47 0.27 23.64
CA VAL A 161 7.80 0.87 23.91
C VAL A 161 7.99 2.29 23.32
N ILE A 162 7.24 2.66 22.30
CA ILE A 162 7.33 3.97 21.63
C ILE A 162 6.44 5.00 22.34
N GLY A 163 5.35 4.52 22.97
CA GLY A 163 4.37 5.37 23.64
C GLY A 163 3.29 5.90 22.71
N THR A 164 2.64 6.97 23.13
CA THR A 164 1.49 7.58 22.46
C THR A 164 1.96 8.57 21.41
N VAL A 165 1.70 8.26 20.15
CA VAL A 165 2.14 9.03 18.98
C VAL A 165 0.95 9.75 18.35
N ARG A 166 1.11 11.04 18.06
CA ARG A 166 0.10 11.86 17.39
C ARG A 166 -0.10 11.44 15.93
N THR A 167 -1.33 11.60 15.42
CA THR A 167 -1.68 11.41 14.02
C THR A 167 -2.11 12.74 13.38
N HIS A 168 -1.79 12.94 12.10
CA HIS A 168 -2.28 14.09 11.35
C HIS A 168 -3.78 14.01 11.08
N GLU A 169 -4.26 12.81 10.73
CA GLU A 169 -5.67 12.56 10.46
C GLU A 169 -6.42 12.23 11.75
N ASN A 170 -7.72 12.55 11.76
CA ASN A 170 -8.59 12.30 12.88
C ASN A 170 -8.98 10.81 12.97
N THR A 171 -8.85 10.20 14.15
CA THR A 171 -9.15 8.78 14.43
C THR A 171 -10.62 8.54 14.80
N ARG A 172 -11.46 9.58 14.89
CA ARG A 172 -12.88 9.54 15.33
C ARG A 172 -13.70 8.37 14.76
N ARG A 173 -13.48 8.04 13.47
CA ARG A 173 -14.26 6.97 12.83
C ARG A 173 -13.96 5.60 13.44
N ILE A 174 -12.70 5.29 13.67
CA ILE A 174 -12.29 4.02 14.27
C ILE A 174 -12.64 3.98 15.75
N GLU A 175 -12.46 5.09 16.47
CA GLU A 175 -12.83 5.21 17.89
C GLU A 175 -14.31 4.95 18.14
N ARG A 176 -15.19 5.56 17.32
CA ARG A 176 -16.64 5.32 17.39
C ARG A 176 -17.00 3.84 17.23
N LEU A 177 -16.34 3.17 16.29
CA LEU A 177 -16.57 1.74 16.05
C LEU A 177 -16.07 0.90 17.24
N ILE A 178 -14.92 1.24 17.83
CA ILE A 178 -14.36 0.55 19.00
C ILE A 178 -15.28 0.77 20.21
N LYS A 179 -15.66 2.03 20.49
CA LYS A 179 -16.56 2.38 21.60
C LYS A 179 -17.92 1.68 21.50
N ALA A 180 -18.43 1.50 20.30
CA ALA A 180 -19.68 0.78 20.03
C ALA A 180 -19.52 -0.76 20.06
N GLY A 181 -18.37 -1.31 20.40
CA GLY A 181 -18.11 -2.76 20.36
C GLY A 181 -18.09 -3.36 18.94
N ARG A 182 -18.16 -2.51 17.91
CA ARG A 182 -18.25 -2.90 16.50
C ARG A 182 -16.89 -2.97 15.79
N ALA A 183 -15.80 -2.79 16.50
CA ALA A 183 -14.47 -2.91 15.95
C ALA A 183 -13.46 -3.40 17.00
N ARG A 184 -12.51 -4.24 16.56
CA ARG A 184 -11.40 -4.73 17.36
C ARG A 184 -10.09 -4.51 16.61
N VAL A 185 -9.09 -3.88 17.23
CA VAL A 185 -7.76 -3.69 16.66
C VAL A 185 -7.03 -5.05 16.62
N LEU A 186 -6.53 -5.42 15.45
CA LEU A 186 -5.79 -6.67 15.23
C LEU A 186 -4.29 -6.43 15.15
N ALA A 187 -3.87 -5.30 14.56
CA ALA A 187 -2.46 -4.96 14.39
C ALA A 187 -2.32 -3.48 14.05
N ILE A 188 -1.19 -2.89 14.45
CA ILE A 188 -0.74 -1.59 13.96
C ILE A 188 0.61 -1.79 13.29
N SER A 189 0.69 -1.48 11.99
CA SER A 189 1.93 -1.54 11.23
C SER A 189 2.40 -0.13 10.91
N VAL A 190 3.64 0.18 11.26
CA VAL A 190 4.27 1.47 10.92
C VAL A 190 5.30 1.24 9.83
N ARG A 191 5.31 2.13 8.83
CA ARG A 191 6.30 2.12 7.75
C ARG A 191 6.81 3.52 7.46
N ARG A 192 8.06 3.62 7.07
CA ARG A 192 8.64 4.86 6.56
C ARG A 192 8.38 4.97 5.06
N ASN A 193 7.80 6.08 4.64
CA ASN A 193 7.55 6.41 3.24
C ASN A 193 8.23 7.75 2.91
N GLY A 194 9.48 7.69 2.46
CA GLY A 194 10.34 8.86 2.36
C GLY A 194 10.62 9.44 3.76
N THR A 195 10.19 10.68 3.99
CA THR A 195 10.31 11.37 5.29
C THR A 195 9.11 11.12 6.21
N ARG A 196 8.01 10.56 5.69
CA ARG A 196 6.76 10.36 6.42
C ARG A 196 6.73 8.97 7.08
N LEU A 197 6.14 8.91 8.25
CA LEU A 197 5.82 7.67 8.95
C LEU A 197 4.31 7.43 8.85
N ASP A 198 3.94 6.36 8.19
CA ASP A 198 2.55 5.97 7.99
C ASP A 198 2.20 4.79 8.89
N ALA A 199 1.17 4.93 9.71
CA ALA A 199 0.56 3.84 10.47
C ALA A 199 -0.62 3.25 9.68
N SER A 200 -0.71 1.92 9.67
CA SER A 200 -1.88 1.19 9.17
C SER A 200 -2.46 0.37 10.31
N VAL A 201 -3.60 0.79 10.82
CA VAL A 201 -4.36 0.11 11.87
C VAL A 201 -5.27 -0.91 11.20
N ARG A 202 -4.97 -2.19 11.37
CA ARG A 202 -5.78 -3.30 10.89
C ARG A 202 -6.82 -3.65 11.93
N VAL A 203 -8.07 -3.62 11.55
CA VAL A 203 -9.21 -3.72 12.46
C VAL A 203 -10.19 -4.75 11.93
N LEU A 204 -10.70 -5.58 12.80
CA LEU A 204 -11.89 -6.38 12.56
C LEU A 204 -13.09 -5.46 12.79
N VAL A 205 -13.97 -5.28 11.78
CA VAL A 205 -15.11 -4.36 11.82
C VAL A 205 -16.39 -5.14 11.55
N GLN A 206 -17.37 -4.98 12.43
CA GLN A 206 -18.70 -5.50 12.21
C GLN A 206 -19.41 -4.71 11.12
N ARG A 207 -19.97 -5.41 10.13
CA ARG A 207 -20.74 -4.81 9.06
C ARG A 207 -22.23 -4.91 9.34
N PRO A 208 -23.06 -3.96 8.86
CA PRO A 208 -24.49 -4.12 8.89
C PRO A 208 -24.91 -5.40 8.18
N GLN A 209 -25.86 -6.13 8.74
CA GLN A 209 -26.39 -7.35 8.13
C GLN A 209 -27.08 -7.09 6.78
N GLN A 210 -27.64 -5.90 6.61
CA GLN A 210 -28.25 -5.44 5.36
C GLN A 210 -27.66 -4.08 4.98
N PRO A 211 -26.54 -4.04 4.24
CA PRO A 211 -26.02 -2.79 3.72
C PRO A 211 -26.99 -2.25 2.65
N LYS A 212 -27.41 -0.99 2.80
CA LYS A 212 -28.34 -0.33 1.88
C LYS A 212 -27.57 0.22 0.68
N VAL A 213 -27.73 -0.44 -0.46
CA VAL A 213 -27.41 0.14 -1.77
C VAL A 213 -28.55 1.08 -2.15
N VAL A 214 -28.24 2.28 -2.67
CA VAL A 214 -29.26 3.29 -3.01
C VAL A 214 -30.21 2.79 -4.09
N HIS A 215 -29.66 2.15 -5.12
CA HIS A 215 -30.43 1.58 -6.23
C HIS A 215 -30.09 0.08 -6.40
N PRO A 216 -30.71 -0.83 -5.62
CA PRO A 216 -30.37 -2.27 -5.64
C PRO A 216 -30.59 -2.94 -7.00
N GLY A 217 -31.61 -2.52 -7.75
CA GLY A 217 -31.90 -3.01 -9.10
C GLY A 217 -31.01 -2.47 -10.20
N SER A 218 -30.21 -1.43 -9.92
CA SER A 218 -29.36 -0.79 -10.92
C SER A 218 -28.18 -1.68 -11.31
N ARG A 219 -27.98 -1.86 -12.62
CA ARG A 219 -26.86 -2.58 -13.22
C ARG A 219 -26.08 -1.61 -14.10
N VAL A 220 -24.78 -1.46 -13.85
CA VAL A 220 -23.94 -0.52 -14.60
C VAL A 220 -22.64 -1.19 -15.05
N GLY A 221 -22.22 -0.85 -16.27
CA GLY A 221 -20.89 -1.08 -16.80
C GLY A 221 -19.96 0.09 -16.45
N VAL A 222 -18.72 -0.18 -16.08
CA VAL A 222 -17.70 0.83 -15.78
C VAL A 222 -16.49 0.57 -16.65
N ASP A 223 -16.31 1.40 -17.66
CA ASP A 223 -15.07 1.46 -18.45
C ASP A 223 -14.06 2.39 -17.76
N VAL A 224 -12.84 1.91 -17.54
CA VAL A 224 -11.76 2.64 -16.87
C VAL A 224 -10.68 3.02 -17.89
N GLY A 225 -10.53 4.33 -18.14
CA GLY A 225 -9.68 4.84 -19.21
C GLY A 225 -8.58 5.81 -18.79
N VAL A 226 -7.79 6.23 -19.75
CA VAL A 226 -6.70 7.21 -19.59
C VAL A 226 -7.20 8.64 -19.84
N ARG A 227 -8.07 8.84 -20.81
CA ARG A 227 -8.64 10.17 -21.14
C ARG A 227 -9.63 10.59 -20.07
N ARG A 228 -10.60 9.76 -19.81
CA ARG A 228 -11.53 9.81 -18.66
C ARG A 228 -11.13 8.74 -17.68
N LEU A 229 -11.28 9.01 -16.38
CA LEU A 229 -10.94 8.04 -15.34
C LEU A 229 -11.90 6.87 -15.35
N ALA A 230 -13.18 7.15 -15.57
CA ALA A 230 -14.22 6.15 -15.80
C ALA A 230 -15.38 6.72 -16.60
N THR A 231 -16.00 5.86 -17.42
CA THR A 231 -17.32 6.07 -18.01
C THR A 231 -18.26 5.03 -17.39
N VAL A 232 -19.39 5.47 -16.85
CA VAL A 232 -20.41 4.60 -16.28
C VAL A 232 -21.60 4.58 -17.23
N ALA A 233 -21.99 3.39 -17.66
CA ALA A 233 -23.10 3.20 -18.57
C ALA A 233 -24.12 2.19 -18.02
N THR A 234 -25.37 2.33 -18.40
CA THR A 234 -26.44 1.36 -18.16
C THR A 234 -26.32 0.14 -19.06
N ALA A 235 -27.17 -0.87 -18.87
CA ALA A 235 -27.11 -2.12 -19.63
C ALA A 235 -27.41 -1.94 -21.14
N ASP A 236 -28.13 -0.89 -21.51
CA ASP A 236 -28.44 -0.48 -22.88
C ASP A 236 -27.29 0.31 -23.57
N GLY A 237 -26.18 0.50 -22.89
CA GLY A 237 -25.02 1.25 -23.40
C GLY A 237 -25.11 2.76 -23.19
N THR A 238 -26.20 3.29 -22.63
CA THR A 238 -26.35 4.73 -22.37
C THR A 238 -25.39 5.18 -21.28
N ALA A 239 -24.45 6.10 -21.61
CA ALA A 239 -23.55 6.68 -20.62
C ALA A 239 -24.31 7.60 -19.68
N ILE A 240 -24.33 7.25 -18.38
CA ILE A 240 -24.98 8.03 -17.32
C ILE A 240 -24.02 8.94 -16.58
N GLU A 241 -22.72 8.65 -16.63
CA GLU A 241 -21.72 9.45 -15.96
C GLU A 241 -20.34 9.32 -16.63
N GLN A 242 -19.62 10.43 -16.71
CA GLN A 242 -18.24 10.49 -17.16
C GLN A 242 -17.40 11.14 -16.07
N VAL A 243 -16.39 10.44 -15.59
CA VAL A 243 -15.49 10.90 -14.51
C VAL A 243 -14.17 11.35 -15.11
N GLU A 244 -13.84 12.61 -14.92
CA GLU A 244 -12.59 13.19 -15.39
C GLU A 244 -11.36 12.58 -14.71
N ASN A 245 -10.30 12.39 -15.49
CA ASN A 245 -9.01 11.91 -14.96
C ASN A 245 -8.19 13.10 -14.43
N PRO A 246 -7.87 13.18 -13.14
CA PRO A 246 -7.11 14.29 -12.56
C PRO A 246 -5.66 14.40 -13.04
N ARG A 247 -5.12 13.36 -13.69
CA ARG A 247 -3.76 13.26 -14.25
C ARG A 247 -2.66 13.85 -13.34
N PRO A 248 -2.58 13.45 -12.06
CA PRO A 248 -1.69 14.10 -11.10
C PRO A 248 -0.20 13.93 -11.43
N LEU A 249 0.19 12.84 -12.09
CA LEU A 249 1.56 12.64 -12.57
C LEU A 249 1.87 13.60 -13.72
N GLY A 250 0.93 13.78 -14.66
CA GLY A 250 1.06 14.72 -15.76
C GLY A 250 1.30 16.15 -15.23
N ALA A 251 0.52 16.58 -14.24
CA ALA A 251 0.68 17.87 -13.58
C ALA A 251 2.02 18.04 -12.87
N ALA A 252 2.50 16.99 -12.19
CA ALA A 252 3.77 17.02 -11.45
C ALA A 252 5.01 16.82 -12.32
N LEU A 253 4.87 16.43 -13.59
CA LEU A 253 5.98 15.94 -14.41
C LEU A 253 7.07 16.98 -14.67
N ARG A 254 6.70 18.24 -14.85
CA ARG A 254 7.62 19.37 -15.07
C ARG A 254 8.54 19.57 -13.85
N GLU A 255 7.93 19.66 -12.70
CA GLU A 255 8.65 19.83 -11.41
C GLU A 255 9.53 18.60 -11.10
N LEU A 256 9.02 17.39 -11.31
CA LEU A 256 9.80 16.15 -11.14
C LEU A 256 11.06 16.15 -12.02
N ARG A 257 10.94 16.53 -13.29
CA ARG A 257 12.10 16.64 -14.19
C ARG A 257 13.12 17.65 -13.69
N HIS A 258 12.65 18.84 -13.28
CA HIS A 258 13.52 19.88 -12.74
C HIS A 258 14.31 19.39 -11.53
N VAL A 259 13.62 18.85 -10.53
CA VAL A 259 14.26 18.35 -9.29
C VAL A 259 15.16 17.15 -9.54
N CYS A 260 14.79 16.24 -10.46
CA CYS A 260 15.65 15.13 -10.86
C CYS A 260 16.96 15.59 -11.49
N ARG A 261 16.92 16.58 -12.40
CA ARG A 261 18.12 17.19 -12.98
C ARG A 261 19.00 17.87 -11.90
N ALA A 262 18.37 18.65 -11.01
CA ALA A 262 19.09 19.28 -9.91
C ALA A 262 19.77 18.25 -9.01
N ARG A 263 19.12 17.11 -8.73
CA ARG A 263 19.70 16.02 -7.94
C ARG A 263 20.87 15.34 -8.68
N SER A 264 20.78 15.11 -9.97
CA SER A 264 21.85 14.44 -10.74
C SER A 264 23.16 15.24 -10.79
N ARG A 265 23.09 16.58 -10.57
CA ARG A 265 24.26 17.47 -10.45
C ARG A 265 24.86 17.51 -9.05
N CYS A 266 24.22 16.89 -8.05
CA CYS A 266 24.71 16.87 -6.68
C CYS A 266 25.60 15.66 -6.42
N THR A 267 26.65 15.83 -5.62
CA THR A 267 27.45 14.72 -5.11
C THR A 267 26.58 13.75 -4.34
N LYS A 268 26.60 12.47 -4.72
CA LYS A 268 25.81 11.40 -4.09
C LYS A 268 26.11 11.33 -2.59
N GLY A 269 25.04 11.40 -1.78
CA GLY A 269 25.15 11.37 -0.31
C GLY A 269 25.33 12.75 0.35
N SER A 270 25.56 13.83 -0.41
CA SER A 270 25.63 15.18 0.12
C SER A 270 24.30 15.65 0.73
N ARG A 271 24.32 16.72 1.53
CA ARG A 271 23.11 17.34 2.07
C ARG A 271 22.13 17.75 0.95
N ARG A 272 22.61 18.44 -0.09
CA ARG A 272 21.82 18.86 -1.24
C ARG A 272 21.21 17.67 -1.98
N TYR A 273 21.95 16.58 -2.18
CA TYR A 273 21.43 15.35 -2.78
C TYR A 273 20.27 14.76 -1.98
N ARG A 274 20.38 14.70 -0.64
CA ARG A 274 19.32 14.21 0.26
C ARG A 274 18.09 15.09 0.22
N GLU A 275 18.25 16.41 0.23
CA GLU A 275 17.16 17.38 0.13
C GLU A 275 16.38 17.21 -1.19
N ARG A 276 17.08 17.10 -2.34
CA ARG A 276 16.42 16.85 -3.63
C ARG A 276 15.74 15.48 -3.68
N THR A 277 16.33 14.45 -3.11
CA THR A 277 15.70 13.13 -3.00
C THR A 277 14.41 13.19 -2.17
N THR A 278 14.43 13.94 -1.08
CA THR A 278 13.24 14.21 -0.25
C THR A 278 12.14 14.93 -1.05
N GLN A 279 12.52 15.96 -1.81
CA GLN A 279 11.58 16.71 -2.66
C GLN A 279 10.93 15.81 -3.73
N ILE A 280 11.71 14.98 -4.42
CA ILE A 280 11.20 13.98 -5.38
C ILE A 280 10.22 13.03 -4.69
N SER A 281 10.56 12.53 -3.50
CA SER A 281 9.69 11.64 -2.73
C SER A 281 8.37 12.30 -2.32
N ARG A 282 8.38 13.61 -1.99
CA ARG A 282 7.18 14.40 -1.68
C ARG A 282 6.27 14.56 -2.91
N LEU A 283 6.85 14.83 -4.08
CA LEU A 283 6.10 14.95 -5.33
C LEU A 283 5.43 13.63 -5.74
N HIS A 284 6.17 12.53 -5.72
CA HIS A 284 5.59 11.20 -6.00
C HIS A 284 4.49 10.82 -5.02
N ARG A 285 4.63 11.20 -3.75
CA ARG A 285 3.59 10.98 -2.74
C ARG A 285 2.33 11.77 -3.06
N ARG A 286 2.46 13.09 -3.33
CA ARG A 286 1.32 13.94 -3.71
C ARG A 286 0.57 13.34 -4.92
N VAL A 287 1.28 12.90 -5.94
CA VAL A 287 0.70 12.21 -7.10
C VAL A 287 -0.09 10.96 -6.67
N ASN A 288 0.50 10.14 -5.79
CA ASN A 288 -0.16 8.92 -5.31
C ASN A 288 -1.38 9.23 -4.42
N ASP A 289 -1.30 10.23 -3.55
CA ASP A 289 -2.38 10.60 -2.63
C ASP A 289 -3.58 11.15 -3.41
N VAL A 290 -3.38 12.04 -4.39
CA VAL A 290 -4.43 12.55 -5.28
C VAL A 290 -5.09 11.40 -6.04
N ARG A 291 -4.30 10.55 -6.69
CA ARG A 291 -4.80 9.38 -7.44
C ARG A 291 -5.63 8.46 -6.53
N THR A 292 -5.08 8.10 -5.40
CA THR A 292 -5.73 7.21 -4.44
C THR A 292 -7.04 7.79 -3.94
N HIS A 293 -7.09 9.08 -3.63
CA HIS A 293 -8.29 9.78 -3.21
C HIS A 293 -9.41 9.68 -4.26
N HIS A 294 -9.12 10.07 -5.51
CA HIS A 294 -10.12 10.03 -6.59
C HIS A 294 -10.65 8.61 -6.84
N LEU A 295 -9.76 7.61 -6.85
CA LEU A 295 -10.17 6.21 -7.03
C LEU A 295 -10.98 5.68 -5.85
N HIS A 296 -10.68 6.10 -4.61
CA HIS A 296 -11.47 5.73 -3.46
C HIS A 296 -12.86 6.38 -3.46
N VAL A 297 -12.97 7.66 -3.82
CA VAL A 297 -14.24 8.37 -3.94
C VAL A 297 -15.11 7.70 -5.01
N LEU A 298 -14.60 7.52 -6.22
CA LEU A 298 -15.30 6.87 -7.32
C LEU A 298 -15.83 5.48 -6.92
N THR A 299 -14.94 4.60 -6.47
CA THR A 299 -15.30 3.20 -6.17
C THR A 299 -16.20 3.07 -4.93
N THR A 300 -16.13 4.02 -3.98
CA THR A 300 -17.09 4.04 -2.85
C THR A 300 -18.49 4.41 -3.33
N ARG A 301 -18.58 5.49 -4.13
CA ARG A 301 -19.84 5.94 -4.68
C ARG A 301 -20.50 4.85 -5.53
N LEU A 302 -19.77 4.25 -6.47
CA LEU A 302 -20.29 3.16 -7.29
C LEU A 302 -20.87 2.01 -6.44
N ALA A 303 -20.08 1.54 -5.44
CA ALA A 303 -20.50 0.44 -4.59
C ALA A 303 -21.68 0.77 -3.65
N GLN A 304 -21.89 2.04 -3.32
CA GLN A 304 -23.03 2.49 -2.53
C GLN A 304 -24.28 2.75 -3.36
N THR A 305 -24.11 3.11 -4.63
CA THR A 305 -25.22 3.55 -5.48
C THR A 305 -25.85 2.40 -6.26
N HIS A 306 -25.06 1.50 -6.83
CA HIS A 306 -25.53 0.49 -7.79
C HIS A 306 -25.49 -0.92 -7.21
N GLY A 307 -26.54 -1.72 -7.49
CA GLY A 307 -26.63 -3.10 -7.01
C GLY A 307 -25.66 -4.04 -7.72
N ARG A 308 -25.41 -3.85 -9.02
CA ARG A 308 -24.44 -4.65 -9.79
C ARG A 308 -23.53 -3.75 -10.61
N ILE A 309 -22.21 -3.98 -10.48
CA ILE A 309 -21.18 -3.22 -11.17
C ILE A 309 -20.37 -4.20 -12.01
N VAL A 310 -20.33 -3.97 -13.32
CA VAL A 310 -19.54 -4.75 -14.28
C VAL A 310 -18.30 -3.93 -14.64
N VAL A 311 -17.11 -4.54 -14.57
CA VAL A 311 -15.83 -3.92 -14.94
C VAL A 311 -15.07 -4.82 -15.90
N GLU A 312 -14.25 -4.25 -16.77
CA GLU A 312 -13.38 -5.03 -17.64
C GLU A 312 -12.28 -5.78 -16.89
N GLY A 313 -11.93 -6.98 -17.42
CA GLY A 313 -10.81 -7.80 -16.99
C GLY A 313 -9.46 -7.31 -17.50
N LEU A 314 -9.13 -6.01 -17.39
CA LEU A 314 -7.92 -5.41 -17.96
C LEU A 314 -6.62 -6.04 -17.43
N ASP A 315 -5.72 -6.41 -18.37
CA ASP A 315 -4.32 -6.72 -18.05
C ASP A 315 -3.47 -5.44 -18.03
N ALA A 316 -3.67 -4.62 -17.01
CA ALA A 316 -2.93 -3.38 -16.84
C ALA A 316 -1.39 -3.59 -16.85
N ALA A 317 -0.91 -4.74 -16.36
CA ALA A 317 0.51 -5.06 -16.35
C ALA A 317 1.04 -5.38 -17.75
N GLY A 318 0.27 -6.10 -18.56
CA GLY A 318 0.58 -6.36 -19.97
C GLY A 318 0.59 -5.08 -20.78
N MET A 319 -0.42 -4.23 -20.60
CA MET A 319 -0.50 -2.92 -21.27
C MET A 319 0.70 -2.02 -20.97
N LEU A 320 1.21 -2.03 -19.75
CA LEU A 320 2.41 -1.27 -19.35
C LEU A 320 3.70 -1.84 -19.96
N ARG A 321 3.74 -3.14 -20.28
CA ARG A 321 4.92 -3.82 -20.83
C ARG A 321 5.04 -3.67 -22.36
N GLN A 322 3.97 -3.30 -23.07
CA GLN A 322 4.01 -3.12 -24.52
C GLN A 322 5.07 -2.13 -24.95
N LYS A 323 5.97 -2.57 -25.85
CA LYS A 323 7.06 -1.80 -26.43
C LYS A 323 6.79 -1.62 -27.94
N GLY A 324 7.52 -0.72 -28.59
CA GLY A 324 7.56 -0.61 -30.06
C GLY A 324 6.46 0.23 -30.70
N LEU A 325 5.45 0.69 -29.98
CA LEU A 325 4.38 1.52 -30.55
C LEU A 325 4.74 3.01 -30.52
N PRO A 326 4.36 3.80 -31.57
CA PRO A 326 4.47 5.24 -31.53
C PRO A 326 3.83 5.82 -30.25
N GLY A 327 4.47 6.80 -29.62
CA GLY A 327 3.96 7.40 -28.38
C GLY A 327 3.97 6.49 -27.13
N ALA A 328 4.65 5.34 -27.15
CA ALA A 328 4.65 4.36 -26.05
C ALA A 328 5.02 4.95 -24.69
N ARG A 329 5.91 5.96 -24.63
CA ARG A 329 6.26 6.65 -23.37
C ARG A 329 5.07 7.45 -22.81
N ALA A 330 4.36 8.19 -23.66
CA ALA A 330 3.19 8.98 -23.24
C ALA A 330 2.05 8.04 -22.82
N ARG A 331 1.79 6.98 -23.59
CA ARG A 331 0.80 5.95 -23.27
C ARG A 331 1.09 5.29 -21.91
N ARG A 332 2.32 4.82 -21.66
CA ARG A 332 2.70 4.21 -20.37
C ARG A 332 2.54 5.18 -19.19
N ARG A 333 2.85 6.47 -19.40
CA ARG A 333 2.60 7.50 -18.36
C ARG A 333 1.12 7.66 -18.09
N GLY A 334 0.29 7.76 -19.12
CA GLY A 334 -1.17 7.84 -18.97
C GLY A 334 -1.75 6.62 -18.27
N LEU A 335 -1.36 5.40 -18.67
CA LEU A 335 -1.78 4.16 -18.01
C LEU A 335 -1.33 4.10 -16.56
N SER A 336 -0.09 4.52 -16.26
CA SER A 336 0.42 4.60 -14.90
C SER A 336 -0.32 5.64 -14.06
N ASP A 337 -0.73 6.75 -14.67
CA ASP A 337 -1.47 7.82 -14.00
C ASP A 337 -2.92 7.40 -13.70
N ALA A 338 -3.58 6.75 -14.63
CA ALA A 338 -4.93 6.21 -14.45
C ALA A 338 -4.99 5.03 -13.44
N ALA A 339 -3.87 4.30 -13.25
CA ALA A 339 -3.77 3.14 -12.35
C ALA A 339 -4.89 2.10 -12.53
N LEU A 340 -5.15 1.70 -13.79
CA LEU A 340 -6.32 0.93 -14.25
C LEU A 340 -6.66 -0.33 -13.42
N GLY A 341 -5.68 -1.00 -12.83
CA GLY A 341 -5.92 -2.18 -11.97
C GLY A 341 -6.43 -1.85 -10.56
N THR A 342 -6.39 -0.60 -10.14
CA THR A 342 -6.76 -0.18 -8.78
C THR A 342 -8.28 -0.13 -8.55
N PRO A 343 -9.11 0.39 -9.47
CA PRO A 343 -10.56 0.39 -9.32
C PRO A 343 -11.13 -1.01 -9.08
N ARG A 344 -10.75 -2.01 -9.89
CA ARG A 344 -11.19 -3.39 -9.71
C ARG A 344 -10.85 -3.93 -8.32
N ARG A 345 -9.61 -3.70 -7.84
CA ARG A 345 -9.20 -4.10 -6.49
C ARG A 345 -9.98 -3.37 -5.40
N HIS A 346 -10.32 -2.08 -5.59
CA HIS A 346 -11.15 -1.36 -4.63
C HIS A 346 -12.59 -1.86 -4.63
N LEU A 347 -13.16 -2.12 -5.78
CA LEU A 347 -14.52 -2.64 -5.91
C LEU A 347 -14.64 -4.05 -5.30
N SER A 348 -13.65 -4.93 -5.47
CA SER A 348 -13.73 -6.30 -4.97
C SER A 348 -14.02 -6.43 -3.47
N TYR A 349 -13.55 -5.48 -2.64
CA TYR A 349 -13.88 -5.48 -1.22
C TYR A 349 -14.99 -4.49 -0.85
N LYS A 350 -15.16 -3.40 -1.61
CA LYS A 350 -16.19 -2.42 -1.30
C LYS A 350 -17.59 -2.91 -1.64
N THR A 351 -17.75 -3.66 -2.72
CA THR A 351 -19.04 -4.28 -3.05
C THR A 351 -19.51 -5.20 -1.92
N VAL A 352 -18.61 -6.01 -1.37
CA VAL A 352 -18.90 -6.81 -0.16
C VAL A 352 -19.28 -5.92 1.04
N TRP A 353 -18.62 -4.77 1.21
CA TRP A 353 -18.89 -3.87 2.33
C TRP A 353 -20.23 -3.15 2.24
N TYR A 354 -20.69 -2.88 1.04
CA TYR A 354 -21.91 -2.08 0.79
C TYR A 354 -23.09 -2.92 0.25
N GLY A 355 -22.90 -4.23 0.04
CA GLY A 355 -23.96 -5.14 -0.39
C GLY A 355 -24.29 -5.07 -1.88
N SER A 356 -23.40 -4.53 -2.69
CA SER A 356 -23.47 -4.60 -4.15
C SER A 356 -22.68 -5.80 -4.68
N ALA A 357 -22.87 -6.13 -5.96
CA ALA A 357 -22.15 -7.22 -6.62
C ALA A 357 -21.15 -6.68 -7.64
N LEU A 358 -19.95 -7.26 -7.67
CA LEU A 358 -18.93 -7.02 -8.70
C LEU A 358 -18.92 -8.16 -9.70
N VAL A 359 -19.03 -7.85 -10.97
CA VAL A 359 -18.82 -8.79 -12.09
C VAL A 359 -17.63 -8.30 -12.88
N VAL A 360 -16.70 -9.20 -13.20
CA VAL A 360 -15.57 -8.90 -14.08
C VAL A 360 -15.89 -9.50 -15.43
N ALA A 361 -16.08 -8.64 -16.44
CA ALA A 361 -16.31 -9.07 -17.80
C ALA A 361 -15.09 -9.77 -18.38
N ASP A 362 -15.31 -10.65 -19.36
CA ASP A 362 -14.23 -11.32 -20.05
C ASP A 362 -13.30 -10.29 -20.72
N ARG A 363 -12.02 -10.61 -20.78
CA ARG A 363 -11.01 -9.75 -21.38
C ARG A 363 -11.27 -9.45 -22.86
N TRP A 364 -11.95 -10.35 -23.55
CA TRP A 364 -12.23 -10.25 -24.98
C TRP A 364 -13.62 -9.68 -25.28
N PHE A 365 -14.35 -9.25 -24.23
CA PHE A 365 -15.63 -8.57 -24.42
C PHE A 365 -15.42 -7.28 -25.22
N PRO A 366 -16.10 -7.07 -26.37
CA PRO A 366 -15.86 -5.97 -27.28
C PRO A 366 -16.44 -4.64 -26.77
N SER A 367 -16.00 -4.19 -25.61
CA SER A 367 -16.48 -2.94 -24.97
C SER A 367 -16.14 -1.68 -25.78
N SER A 368 -15.10 -1.73 -26.61
CA SER A 368 -14.67 -0.58 -27.42
C SER A 368 -15.39 -0.46 -28.78
N SER A 369 -16.17 -1.46 -29.19
CA SER A 369 -16.96 -1.41 -30.43
C SER A 369 -18.36 -0.84 -30.24
N VAL A 370 -18.80 -0.63 -28.99
CA VAL A 370 -20.07 0.02 -28.65
C VAL A 370 -19.78 1.43 -28.19
N GLU A 371 -19.94 2.43 -29.06
CA GLU A 371 -19.89 3.82 -28.63
C GLU A 371 -21.05 4.11 -27.67
N PRO A 372 -20.79 4.59 -26.45
CA PRO A 372 -21.86 4.92 -25.52
C PRO A 372 -22.65 6.12 -26.06
N THR A 373 -23.93 5.93 -26.29
CA THR A 373 -24.84 7.01 -26.65
C THR A 373 -24.97 7.97 -25.46
N VAL A 374 -24.50 9.18 -25.60
CA VAL A 374 -24.58 10.21 -24.55
C VAL A 374 -25.94 10.89 -24.69
N ARG A 375 -26.82 10.79 -23.66
CA ARG A 375 -28.05 11.59 -23.64
C ARG A 375 -27.71 13.08 -23.61
N PRO A 376 -28.22 13.91 -24.55
CA PRO A 376 -28.07 15.36 -24.51
C PRO A 376 -28.69 15.88 -23.21
N GLY A 377 -27.94 16.63 -22.41
CA GLY A 377 -28.43 17.32 -21.19
C GLY A 377 -27.94 16.81 -19.83
N LEU A 378 -27.19 15.70 -19.73
CA LEU A 378 -26.70 15.14 -18.45
C LEU A 378 -25.19 15.18 -18.31
N ALA A 379 -24.54 16.27 -18.71
CA ALA A 379 -23.19 16.59 -18.27
C ALA A 379 -23.25 17.20 -16.84
N ARG A 380 -23.62 16.42 -15.84
CA ARG A 380 -23.32 16.80 -14.47
C ARG A 380 -21.80 16.70 -14.27
N GLN A 381 -21.14 17.82 -14.44
CA GLN A 381 -19.83 18.06 -13.81
C GLN A 381 -20.05 17.92 -12.31
N VAL A 382 -19.76 16.74 -11.78
CA VAL A 382 -19.58 16.61 -10.34
C VAL A 382 -18.21 17.26 -10.04
N ALA A 383 -18.24 18.57 -9.92
CA ALA A 383 -17.19 19.30 -9.22
C ALA A 383 -17.14 18.72 -7.81
N VAL A 384 -16.11 17.93 -7.53
CA VAL A 384 -15.75 17.61 -6.15
C VAL A 384 -15.61 18.97 -5.49
N LYS A 385 -16.53 19.34 -4.56
CA LYS A 385 -16.44 20.55 -3.77
C LYS A 385 -15.01 20.63 -3.26
N ARG A 386 -14.24 21.53 -3.82
CA ARG A 386 -12.93 21.90 -3.32
C ARG A 386 -13.19 22.46 -1.93
N GLY A 387 -12.78 21.75 -0.89
CA GLY A 387 -12.51 22.39 0.37
C GLY A 387 -11.52 23.51 0.06
N ARG A 388 -11.89 24.75 0.38
CA ARG A 388 -11.05 25.92 0.22
C ARG A 388 -9.80 25.74 1.08
N GLU A 389 -8.72 25.31 0.44
CA GLU A 389 -7.37 25.66 0.87
C GLU A 389 -6.62 26.05 -0.41
N ALA A 390 -6.19 27.30 -0.43
CA ALA A 390 -5.53 27.93 -1.55
C ALA A 390 -4.24 27.17 -1.90
N ALA A 391 -4.19 26.60 -3.09
CA ALA A 391 -2.95 26.10 -3.66
C ALA A 391 -2.11 27.32 -4.12
N PRO A 392 -0.83 27.43 -3.75
CA PRO A 392 0.03 28.49 -4.25
C PRO A 392 0.20 28.37 -5.77
N ARG A 393 0.00 29.47 -6.49
CA ARG A 393 0.25 29.60 -7.92
C ARG A 393 1.73 29.36 -8.21
N LEU A 394 2.02 28.43 -9.14
CA LEU A 394 3.37 28.24 -9.66
C LEU A 394 3.65 29.25 -10.77
N PRO A 395 4.81 29.92 -10.79
CA PRO A 395 5.18 30.86 -11.85
C PRO A 395 5.45 30.12 -13.17
N ASN A 396 5.02 30.72 -14.28
CA ASN A 396 5.31 30.28 -15.64
C ASN A 396 6.80 30.45 -15.96
N ASN A 397 7.42 29.46 -16.57
CA ASN A 397 8.66 29.66 -17.32
C ASN A 397 8.88 28.59 -18.42
N PRO A 398 9.54 28.96 -19.55
CA PRO A 398 9.39 28.33 -20.85
C PRO A 398 10.27 27.09 -21.12
N GLU A 399 10.02 26.49 -22.27
CA GLU A 399 10.51 25.24 -22.80
C GLU A 399 12.03 25.15 -22.96
N THR A 400 12.62 24.06 -22.51
CA THR A 400 13.85 23.51 -23.12
C THR A 400 13.84 22.00 -23.02
N GLY A 401 14.04 21.36 -24.19
CA GLY A 401 14.03 19.92 -24.33
C GLY A 401 15.18 19.21 -23.59
N CYS A 402 14.86 18.08 -23.00
CA CYS A 402 15.89 17.21 -22.44
C CYS A 402 15.70 15.75 -22.81
N LYS A 403 16.72 15.21 -23.43
CA LYS A 403 16.91 13.79 -23.70
C LYS A 403 17.20 13.07 -22.38
N SER A 404 16.37 12.10 -22.02
CA SER A 404 16.63 11.18 -20.93
C SER A 404 17.55 10.07 -21.40
N ARG A 405 18.72 9.90 -20.79
CA ARG A 405 19.47 8.65 -20.83
C ARG A 405 18.87 7.71 -19.80
N ASP A 406 18.46 6.54 -20.28
CA ASP A 406 18.01 5.41 -19.48
C ASP A 406 19.23 4.70 -18.86
N HIS A 407 19.16 4.45 -17.56
CA HIS A 407 19.79 3.32 -16.88
C HIS A 407 18.84 2.83 -15.80
#